data_354bad276919a2deb608cd84842218c6
#
_entry.id   354bad276919a2deb608cd84842218c6
#
_cell.length_a   1.000
_cell.length_b   1.000
_cell.length_c   1.000
_cell.angle_alpha   90.00
_cell.angle_beta   90.00
_cell.angle_gamma   90.00
#
_symmetry.space_group_name_H-M   'P 1'
#
loop_
_entity.id
_entity.type
_entity.pdbx_description
1 polymer ?
#
loop_
_entity_poly.entity_id
_entity_poly.type
_entity_poly.pdbx_seq_one_letter_code
_entity_poly.pdbx_strand_id
1 'polypeptide(L)'
;MKKFFIGFGLVLLLLAIFVLNTFYSTGFFREVLTRIDGQTSSYAIYGAEDLAISREDSFLIISSDDRAARFHGRKRKGALYKLDLTDPKAKPVKLTANLDFTFLPHGISMLKTDSSSYKIWAINHTHEYHSIEVFKLSGDSLFHLETIKDDALISPNDLVAIDENRFYITNDHQYRTGIKRMAEDYLGLALSDVLFYDGDTFTQVADGIAYANGINYHSKMNRLFVASPRGFLVKVFEPDVNSGKLDLIEDIDTGTGVDNIEFDTQGRLWIGSHPNLMHFTSYAMGKADTSPSEVIIIDYQSKSSYSIESVFEDTGENISASTVAIPFNGKVYIGNVMDDKLLVWESN
;
A
#
# COMPACT_ATOMS: atom_id res chain seq x y z
N MET A 1 -50.52 -13.32 8.37
CA MET A 1 -49.92 -12.21 9.14
C MET A 1 -48.75 -12.68 10.05
N LYS A 2 -48.94 -13.62 11.01
CA LYS A 2 -47.89 -14.06 11.96
C LYS A 2 -46.59 -14.54 11.30
N LYS A 3 -46.69 -15.36 10.21
CA LYS A 3 -45.51 -15.81 9.45
C LYS A 3 -44.79 -14.67 8.73
N PHE A 4 -45.53 -13.65 8.24
CA PHE A 4 -44.96 -12.45 7.62
C PHE A 4 -44.14 -11.62 8.64
N PHE A 5 -44.66 -11.38 9.84
CA PHE A 5 -43.97 -10.65 10.88
C PHE A 5 -42.74 -11.41 11.39
N ILE A 6 -42.78 -12.75 11.47
CA ILE A 6 -41.62 -13.58 11.79
C ILE A 6 -40.55 -13.45 10.70
N GLY A 7 -40.93 -13.57 9.42
CA GLY A 7 -39.98 -13.40 8.30
C GLY A 7 -39.36 -12.01 8.25
N PHE A 8 -40.18 -10.96 8.45
CA PHE A 8 -39.68 -9.58 8.50
C PHE A 8 -38.75 -9.35 9.68
N GLY A 9 -39.06 -9.89 10.88
CA GLY A 9 -38.18 -9.81 12.06
C GLY A 9 -36.85 -10.51 11.82
N LEU A 10 -36.84 -11.67 11.14
CA LEU A 10 -35.60 -12.35 10.77
C LEU A 10 -34.72 -11.53 9.81
N VAL A 11 -35.34 -10.88 8.80
CA VAL A 11 -34.61 -10.01 7.87
C VAL A 11 -33.98 -8.83 8.61
N LEU A 12 -34.71 -8.17 9.51
CA LEU A 12 -34.18 -7.07 10.31
C LEU A 12 -33.04 -7.53 11.24
N LEU A 13 -33.17 -8.72 11.84
CA LEU A 13 -32.12 -9.30 12.67
C LEU A 13 -30.84 -9.58 11.86
N LEU A 14 -30.97 -10.19 10.68
CA LEU A 14 -29.84 -10.45 9.78
C LEU A 14 -29.18 -9.15 9.31
N LEU A 15 -29.96 -8.12 9.01
CA LEU A 15 -29.47 -6.80 8.67
C LEU A 15 -28.70 -6.17 9.84
N ALA A 16 -29.23 -6.25 11.06
CA ALA A 16 -28.56 -5.73 12.24
C ALA A 16 -27.23 -6.46 12.51
N ILE A 17 -27.22 -7.79 12.40
CA ILE A 17 -26.01 -8.60 12.52
C ILE A 17 -24.99 -8.18 11.46
N PHE A 18 -25.42 -8.02 10.21
CA PHE A 18 -24.55 -7.60 9.12
C PHE A 18 -23.92 -6.21 9.39
N VAL A 19 -24.74 -5.23 9.78
CA VAL A 19 -24.26 -3.86 10.10
C VAL A 19 -23.27 -3.89 11.25
N LEU A 20 -23.59 -4.60 12.33
CA LEU A 20 -22.69 -4.72 13.49
C LEU A 20 -21.37 -5.41 13.12
N ASN A 21 -21.45 -6.49 12.32
CA ASN A 21 -20.24 -7.17 11.83
C ASN A 21 -19.40 -6.27 10.95
N THR A 22 -20.01 -5.45 10.07
CA THR A 22 -19.29 -4.49 9.24
C THR A 22 -18.56 -3.46 10.10
N PHE A 23 -19.21 -2.88 11.11
CA PHE A 23 -18.56 -1.95 12.04
C PHE A 23 -17.42 -2.61 12.80
N TYR A 24 -17.60 -3.85 13.27
CA TYR A 24 -16.57 -4.57 14.00
C TYR A 24 -15.37 -4.89 13.09
N SER A 25 -15.62 -5.46 11.89
CA SER A 25 -14.58 -5.88 10.96
C SER A 25 -13.87 -4.72 10.22
N THR A 26 -14.29 -3.47 10.44
CA THR A 26 -13.65 -2.26 9.90
C THR A 26 -12.93 -1.45 10.97
N GLY A 27 -12.82 -1.95 12.20
CA GLY A 27 -12.17 -1.25 13.30
C GLY A 27 -12.95 -0.01 13.79
N PHE A 28 -14.25 0.13 13.46
CA PHE A 28 -15.04 1.31 13.80
C PHE A 28 -15.08 1.61 15.32
N PHE A 29 -15.09 0.56 16.15
CA PHE A 29 -15.12 0.70 17.60
C PHE A 29 -13.74 0.80 18.23
N ARG A 30 -12.67 0.72 17.44
CA ARG A 30 -11.31 0.88 17.94
C ARG A 30 -11.05 2.34 18.30
N GLU A 31 -10.68 2.59 19.53
CA GLU A 31 -10.19 3.88 19.98
C GLU A 31 -8.71 4.02 19.60
N VAL A 32 -8.39 5.07 18.87
CA VAL A 32 -7.01 5.40 18.48
C VAL A 32 -6.60 6.63 19.28
N LEU A 33 -5.47 6.54 19.96
CA LEU A 33 -4.86 7.62 20.72
C LEU A 33 -3.51 7.93 20.08
N THR A 34 -3.13 9.20 20.07
CA THR A 34 -1.77 9.56 19.62
C THR A 34 -0.73 9.01 20.58
N ARG A 35 0.10 8.09 20.09
CA ARG A 35 1.22 7.46 20.78
C ARG A 35 2.46 7.55 19.89
N ILE A 36 3.18 8.65 20.04
CA ILE A 36 4.39 8.94 19.29
C ILE A 36 5.50 9.19 20.31
N ASP A 37 6.40 8.23 20.45
CA ASP A 37 7.57 8.38 21.32
C ASP A 37 8.71 8.97 20.47
N GLY A 38 9.08 10.24 20.71
CA GLY A 38 10.13 10.93 19.99
C GLY A 38 9.67 12.20 19.29
N GLN A 39 10.36 12.57 18.22
CA GLN A 39 10.14 13.81 17.49
C GLN A 39 9.65 13.53 16.06
N THR A 40 8.84 14.43 15.53
CA THR A 40 8.39 14.39 14.14
C THR A 40 8.85 15.61 13.37
N SER A 41 9.17 15.39 12.10
CA SER A 41 9.43 16.41 11.10
C SER A 41 8.81 15.98 9.77
N SER A 42 8.83 16.82 8.74
CA SER A 42 8.22 16.42 7.46
C SER A 42 8.87 17.09 6.26
N TYR A 43 8.71 16.44 5.11
CA TYR A 43 8.95 17.02 3.79
C TYR A 43 7.61 17.34 3.12
N ALA A 44 7.52 18.48 2.44
CA ALA A 44 6.32 18.89 1.73
C ALA A 44 6.17 18.08 0.42
N ILE A 45 5.48 16.96 0.48
CA ILE A 45 5.18 16.05 -0.63
C ILE A 45 3.74 15.59 -0.50
N TYR A 46 2.89 15.91 -1.48
CA TYR A 46 1.47 15.53 -1.47
C TYR A 46 1.29 14.04 -1.77
N GLY A 47 0.51 13.34 -0.92
CA GLY A 47 0.16 11.96 -1.13
C GLY A 47 1.38 11.09 -1.41
N ALA A 48 2.36 11.10 -0.49
CA ALA A 48 3.53 10.24 -0.52
C ALA A 48 3.10 8.80 -0.19
N GLU A 49 2.50 8.14 -1.15
CA GLU A 49 1.69 6.95 -0.93
C GLU A 49 2.53 5.69 -0.78
N ASP A 50 3.61 5.58 -1.57
CA ASP A 50 4.51 4.44 -1.51
C ASP A 50 5.97 4.86 -1.57
N LEU A 51 6.85 4.06 -0.97
CA LEU A 51 8.27 4.35 -0.79
C LEU A 51 9.11 3.13 -1.18
N ALA A 52 10.25 3.36 -1.83
CA ALA A 52 11.26 2.33 -2.06
C ALA A 52 12.64 2.83 -1.61
N ILE A 53 13.38 2.02 -0.87
CA ILE A 53 14.68 2.43 -0.30
C ILE A 53 15.85 1.69 -0.94
N SER A 54 16.90 2.45 -1.29
CA SER A 54 18.23 1.89 -1.43
C SER A 54 19.01 2.10 -0.13
N ARG A 55 19.15 1.06 0.68
CA ARG A 55 19.92 1.11 1.93
C ARG A 55 21.42 1.20 1.66
N GLU A 56 21.89 0.59 0.58
CA GLU A 56 23.29 0.61 0.16
C GLU A 56 23.74 2.03 -0.25
N ASP A 57 22.93 2.68 -1.11
CA ASP A 57 23.26 4.02 -1.63
C ASP A 57 22.54 5.13 -0.86
N SER A 58 21.83 4.78 0.23
CA SER A 58 21.20 5.69 1.20
C SER A 58 20.30 6.74 0.58
N PHE A 59 19.29 6.31 -0.19
CA PHE A 59 18.24 7.20 -0.70
C PHE A 59 16.85 6.53 -0.71
N LEU A 60 15.81 7.35 -0.73
CA LEU A 60 14.41 6.95 -0.95
C LEU A 60 13.95 7.38 -2.34
N ILE A 61 13.16 6.53 -2.98
CA ILE A 61 12.22 6.91 -4.04
C ILE A 61 10.84 7.03 -3.41
N ILE A 62 10.13 8.09 -3.73
CA ILE A 62 8.83 8.43 -3.16
C ILE A 62 7.82 8.51 -4.32
N SER A 63 6.81 7.66 -4.29
CA SER A 63 5.63 7.73 -5.14
C SER A 63 4.67 8.77 -4.58
N SER A 64 4.37 9.81 -5.34
CA SER A 64 3.55 10.94 -4.89
C SER A 64 2.43 11.23 -5.88
N ASP A 65 1.21 11.35 -5.35
CA ASP A 65 0.03 11.69 -6.13
C ASP A 65 -0.90 12.61 -5.32
N ASP A 66 -1.04 13.87 -5.76
CA ASP A 66 -1.94 14.86 -5.12
C ASP A 66 -3.42 14.47 -5.31
N ARG A 67 -3.83 13.38 -4.65
CA ARG A 67 -5.21 12.88 -4.72
C ARG A 67 -6.21 13.85 -4.10
N ALA A 68 -5.79 14.66 -3.13
CA ALA A 68 -6.61 15.69 -2.49
C ALA A 68 -6.89 16.89 -3.41
N ALA A 69 -6.13 17.08 -4.49
CA ALA A 69 -6.32 18.20 -5.45
C ALA A 69 -7.76 18.29 -5.94
N ARG A 70 -8.45 17.15 -6.13
CA ARG A 70 -9.85 17.10 -6.59
C ARG A 70 -10.83 17.81 -5.66
N PHE A 71 -10.57 17.80 -4.35
CA PHE A 71 -11.42 18.45 -3.34
C PHE A 71 -11.18 19.97 -3.25
N HIS A 72 -10.04 20.42 -3.79
CA HIS A 72 -9.62 21.83 -3.75
C HIS A 72 -9.67 22.50 -5.12
N GLY A 73 -10.32 21.88 -6.13
CA GLY A 73 -10.40 22.42 -7.49
C GLY A 73 -9.06 22.57 -8.20
N ARG A 74 -8.03 21.86 -7.74
CA ARG A 74 -6.69 21.87 -8.34
C ARG A 74 -6.54 20.68 -9.33
N LYS A 75 -5.67 20.83 -10.32
CA LYS A 75 -5.30 19.72 -11.19
C LYS A 75 -4.47 18.71 -10.40
N ARG A 76 -4.89 17.46 -10.39
CA ARG A 76 -4.14 16.34 -9.83
C ARG A 76 -2.78 16.21 -10.54
N LYS A 77 -1.72 16.03 -9.77
CA LYS A 77 -0.34 15.90 -10.24
C LYS A 77 0.33 14.77 -9.50
N GLY A 78 0.99 13.89 -10.25
CA GLY A 78 1.80 12.84 -9.69
C GLY A 78 3.28 13.01 -10.05
N ALA A 79 4.14 12.38 -9.28
CA ALA A 79 5.57 12.38 -9.50
C ALA A 79 6.29 11.26 -8.74
N LEU A 80 7.48 10.89 -9.20
CA LEU A 80 8.49 10.25 -8.38
C LEU A 80 9.47 11.33 -7.89
N TYR A 81 9.83 11.22 -6.61
CA TYR A 81 10.89 12.03 -6.00
C TYR A 81 12.00 11.12 -5.48
N LYS A 82 13.23 11.64 -5.48
CA LYS A 82 14.38 11.03 -4.79
C LYS A 82 14.76 11.90 -3.61
N LEU A 83 14.97 11.28 -2.45
CA LEU A 83 15.47 11.92 -1.24
C LEU A 83 16.79 11.26 -0.84
N ASP A 84 17.86 12.04 -0.82
CA ASP A 84 19.16 11.63 -0.28
C ASP A 84 19.07 11.55 1.26
N LEU A 85 19.41 10.41 1.83
CA LEU A 85 19.37 10.15 3.27
C LEU A 85 20.72 10.35 3.96
N THR A 86 21.76 10.67 3.20
CA THR A 86 23.11 10.97 3.75
C THR A 86 23.21 12.40 4.25
N ASP A 87 22.47 13.34 3.65
CA ASP A 87 22.42 14.74 4.07
C ASP A 87 21.09 15.03 4.79
N PRO A 88 21.10 15.32 6.10
CA PRO A 88 19.90 15.66 6.86
C PRO A 88 19.19 16.94 6.40
N LYS A 89 19.84 17.74 5.54
CA LYS A 89 19.27 18.96 4.93
C LYS A 89 18.82 18.75 3.49
N ALA A 90 18.99 17.54 2.94
CA ALA A 90 18.56 17.22 1.60
C ALA A 90 17.07 17.53 1.40
N LYS A 91 16.74 17.98 0.21
CA LYS A 91 15.35 18.17 -0.21
C LYS A 91 14.99 17.14 -1.25
N PRO A 92 13.75 16.65 -1.27
CA PRO A 92 13.32 15.73 -2.32
C PRO A 92 13.48 16.35 -3.71
N VAL A 93 14.12 15.61 -4.61
CA VAL A 93 14.33 16.00 -6.01
C VAL A 93 13.27 15.33 -6.87
N LYS A 94 12.50 16.12 -7.62
CA LYS A 94 11.49 15.60 -8.53
C LYS A 94 12.15 14.97 -9.76
N LEU A 95 12.02 13.67 -9.94
CA LEU A 95 12.62 12.91 -11.03
C LEU A 95 11.81 12.96 -12.34
N THR A 96 10.49 13.08 -12.24
CA THR A 96 9.54 12.96 -13.36
C THR A 96 9.09 14.33 -13.92
N ALA A 97 9.95 15.35 -13.88
CA ALA A 97 9.60 16.69 -14.34
C ALA A 97 9.38 16.77 -15.86
N ASN A 98 10.01 15.89 -16.64
CA ASN A 98 10.07 15.95 -18.11
C ASN A 98 9.29 14.82 -18.79
N LEU A 99 8.34 14.15 -18.09
CA LEU A 99 7.47 13.17 -18.72
C LEU A 99 6.47 13.87 -19.64
N ASP A 100 6.26 13.34 -20.84
CA ASP A 100 5.34 13.84 -21.86
C ASP A 100 3.95 13.19 -21.81
N PHE A 101 3.70 12.32 -20.81
CA PHE A 101 2.43 11.65 -20.59
C PHE A 101 1.89 11.93 -19.18
N THR A 102 0.60 11.62 -18.98
CA THR A 102 -0.04 11.72 -17.65
C THR A 102 0.51 10.63 -16.73
N PHE A 103 1.09 11.04 -15.62
CA PHE A 103 1.68 10.15 -14.64
C PHE A 103 1.10 10.41 -13.25
N LEU A 104 0.38 9.42 -12.73
CA LEU A 104 -0.28 9.41 -11.43
C LEU A 104 0.14 8.12 -10.71
N PRO A 105 1.35 8.10 -10.13
CA PRO A 105 1.92 6.88 -9.57
C PRO A 105 1.18 6.41 -8.32
N HIS A 106 1.24 5.09 -8.10
CA HIS A 106 0.76 4.38 -6.93
C HIS A 106 1.90 3.53 -6.36
N GLY A 107 1.72 2.20 -6.25
CA GLY A 107 2.76 1.28 -5.82
C GLY A 107 4.00 1.33 -6.71
N ILE A 108 5.17 1.18 -6.12
CA ILE A 108 6.47 1.20 -6.81
C ILE A 108 7.37 0.05 -6.33
N SER A 109 8.22 -0.43 -7.21
CA SER A 109 9.31 -1.32 -6.86
C SER A 109 10.62 -0.85 -7.47
N MET A 110 11.74 -1.13 -6.80
CA MET A 110 13.06 -0.72 -7.24
C MET A 110 14.08 -1.85 -7.07
N LEU A 111 14.85 -2.12 -8.12
CA LEU A 111 15.99 -3.04 -8.09
C LEU A 111 17.26 -2.35 -8.57
N LYS A 112 18.37 -2.61 -7.87
CA LYS A 112 19.71 -2.20 -8.32
C LYS A 112 20.14 -3.10 -9.47
N THR A 113 20.49 -2.50 -10.62
CA THR A 113 20.88 -3.24 -11.84
C THR A 113 22.38 -3.25 -12.06
N ASP A 114 23.06 -2.20 -11.65
CA ASP A 114 24.53 -2.09 -11.67
C ASP A 114 25.03 -1.20 -10.51
N SER A 115 26.32 -0.89 -10.46
CA SER A 115 26.92 -0.09 -9.37
C SER A 115 26.33 1.31 -9.21
N SER A 116 25.64 1.84 -10.22
CA SER A 116 25.15 3.23 -10.24
C SER A 116 23.76 3.39 -10.82
N SER A 117 23.08 2.30 -11.17
CA SER A 117 21.77 2.34 -11.82
C SER A 117 20.76 1.45 -11.13
N TYR A 118 19.51 1.89 -11.20
CA TYR A 118 18.34 1.18 -10.68
C TYR A 118 17.28 1.05 -11.76
N LYS A 119 16.55 -0.04 -11.77
CA LYS A 119 15.30 -0.20 -12.50
C LYS A 119 14.15 0.05 -11.53
N ILE A 120 13.19 0.88 -11.95
CA ILE A 120 12.03 1.25 -11.15
C ILE A 120 10.80 0.90 -11.96
N TRP A 121 9.84 0.22 -11.34
CA TRP A 121 8.50 0.00 -11.85
C TRP A 121 7.54 0.84 -11.04
N ALA A 122 6.60 1.50 -11.68
CA ALA A 122 5.59 2.32 -11.03
C ALA A 122 4.22 2.07 -11.68
N ILE A 123 3.24 1.73 -10.88
CA ILE A 123 1.85 1.66 -11.32
C ILE A 123 1.37 3.07 -11.62
N ASN A 124 0.76 3.25 -12.80
CA ASN A 124 0.25 4.54 -13.26
C ASN A 124 -1.28 4.47 -13.43
N HIS A 125 -2.01 5.28 -12.67
CA HIS A 125 -3.46 5.36 -12.70
C HIS A 125 -3.95 6.53 -13.56
N THR A 126 -4.13 6.31 -14.86
CA THR A 126 -4.79 7.31 -15.70
C THR A 126 -6.31 7.15 -15.65
N HIS A 127 -7.05 8.13 -16.22
CA HIS A 127 -8.50 8.01 -16.33
C HIS A 127 -8.96 6.96 -17.35
N GLU A 128 -8.10 6.61 -18.31
CA GLU A 128 -8.45 5.75 -19.44
C GLU A 128 -8.02 4.29 -19.19
N TYR A 129 -6.86 4.09 -18.56
CA TYR A 129 -6.28 2.77 -18.32
C TYR A 129 -5.34 2.79 -17.12
N HIS A 130 -4.95 1.61 -16.67
CA HIS A 130 -3.82 1.39 -15.78
C HIS A 130 -2.65 0.87 -16.57
N SER A 131 -1.45 1.23 -16.17
CA SER A 131 -0.21 0.75 -16.78
C SER A 131 0.88 0.62 -15.72
N ILE A 132 1.95 -0.07 -16.08
CA ILE A 132 3.18 -0.08 -15.30
C ILE A 132 4.22 0.65 -16.13
N GLU A 133 4.72 1.75 -15.60
CA GLU A 133 5.79 2.52 -16.22
C GLU A 133 7.13 2.02 -15.69
N VAL A 134 8.01 1.67 -16.60
CA VAL A 134 9.34 1.15 -16.28
C VAL A 134 10.38 2.22 -16.57
N PHE A 135 11.23 2.47 -15.57
CA PHE A 135 12.25 3.51 -15.65
C PHE A 135 13.64 2.95 -15.33
N LYS A 136 14.67 3.62 -15.85
CA LYS A 136 16.05 3.52 -15.39
C LYS A 136 16.40 4.79 -14.63
N LEU A 137 16.86 4.65 -13.38
CA LEU A 137 17.44 5.72 -12.60
C LEU A 137 18.97 5.62 -12.64
N SER A 138 19.65 6.71 -12.98
CA SER A 138 21.11 6.85 -12.94
C SER A 138 21.47 8.21 -12.34
N GLY A 139 22.04 8.22 -11.15
CA GLY A 139 22.17 9.43 -10.34
C GLY A 139 20.81 10.04 -10.02
N ASP A 140 20.55 11.27 -10.48
CA ASP A 140 19.28 11.96 -10.35
C ASP A 140 18.50 12.03 -11.71
N SER A 141 18.98 11.30 -12.71
CA SER A 141 18.35 11.24 -14.02
C SER A 141 17.47 10.00 -14.14
N LEU A 142 16.20 10.23 -14.47
CA LEU A 142 15.21 9.16 -14.69
C LEU A 142 14.89 9.07 -16.18
N PHE A 143 15.04 7.88 -16.75
CA PHE A 143 14.77 7.58 -18.15
C PHE A 143 13.60 6.61 -18.22
N HIS A 144 12.53 6.99 -18.92
CA HIS A 144 11.42 6.09 -19.21
C HIS A 144 11.87 5.05 -20.25
N LEU A 145 11.67 3.78 -19.96
CA LEU A 145 12.07 2.66 -20.80
C LEU A 145 10.90 2.05 -21.55
N GLU A 146 9.79 1.81 -20.82
CA GLU A 146 8.68 1.02 -21.30
C GLU A 146 7.39 1.36 -20.57
N THR A 147 6.25 1.19 -21.25
CA THR A 147 4.89 1.19 -20.69
C THR A 147 4.26 -0.17 -20.92
N ILE A 148 4.02 -0.92 -19.84
CA ILE A 148 3.34 -2.22 -19.89
C ILE A 148 1.85 -2.01 -19.65
N LYS A 149 1.01 -2.53 -20.54
CA LYS A 149 -0.46 -2.45 -20.49
C LYS A 149 -1.05 -3.82 -20.73
N ASP A 150 -2.02 -4.19 -19.93
CA ASP A 150 -2.79 -5.43 -20.08
C ASP A 150 -4.18 -5.28 -19.48
N ASP A 151 -5.15 -6.01 -20.02
CA ASP A 151 -6.53 -6.02 -19.51
C ASP A 151 -6.63 -6.69 -18.12
N ALA A 152 -5.66 -7.52 -17.74
CA ALA A 152 -5.53 -8.11 -16.42
C ALA A 152 -5.25 -7.07 -15.32
N LEU A 153 -4.72 -5.89 -15.66
CA LEU A 153 -4.54 -4.77 -14.75
C LEU A 153 -5.90 -4.09 -14.46
N ILE A 154 -6.75 -4.76 -13.70
CA ILE A 154 -8.13 -4.33 -13.43
C ILE A 154 -8.14 -3.13 -12.48
N SER A 155 -7.44 -3.26 -11.36
CA SER A 155 -7.28 -2.24 -10.32
C SER A 155 -5.95 -2.47 -9.61
N PRO A 156 -4.80 -2.31 -10.31
CA PRO A 156 -3.50 -2.61 -9.72
C PRO A 156 -3.22 -1.64 -8.56
N ASN A 157 -2.65 -2.16 -7.47
CA ASN A 157 -2.40 -1.37 -6.28
C ASN A 157 -0.91 -1.27 -5.97
N ASP A 158 -0.23 -2.41 -5.78
CA ASP A 158 1.19 -2.45 -5.47
C ASP A 158 1.89 -3.58 -6.22
N LEU A 159 3.22 -3.50 -6.35
CA LEU A 159 4.01 -4.48 -7.07
C LEU A 159 5.39 -4.69 -6.44
N VAL A 160 5.91 -5.92 -6.55
CA VAL A 160 7.28 -6.25 -6.15
C VAL A 160 8.03 -6.98 -7.26
N ALA A 161 9.13 -6.39 -7.71
CA ALA A 161 10.02 -7.00 -8.67
C ALA A 161 10.87 -8.09 -7.99
N ILE A 162 10.94 -9.27 -8.62
CA ILE A 162 11.79 -10.37 -8.15
C ILE A 162 13.11 -10.44 -8.93
N ASP A 163 13.12 -9.89 -10.13
CA ASP A 163 14.32 -9.63 -10.95
C ASP A 163 14.05 -8.50 -11.97
N GLU A 164 14.95 -8.29 -12.92
CA GLU A 164 14.86 -7.19 -13.88
C GLU A 164 13.67 -7.29 -14.84
N ASN A 165 13.02 -8.45 -14.96
CA ASN A 165 11.97 -8.69 -15.95
C ASN A 165 10.66 -9.18 -15.33
N ARG A 166 10.69 -9.74 -14.12
CA ARG A 166 9.56 -10.42 -13.50
C ARG A 166 9.16 -9.77 -12.19
N PHE A 167 7.85 -9.69 -11.96
CA PHE A 167 7.30 -9.11 -10.74
C PHE A 167 5.94 -9.73 -10.40
N TYR A 168 5.56 -9.62 -9.14
CA TYR A 168 4.18 -9.82 -8.68
C TYR A 168 3.49 -8.47 -8.54
N ILE A 169 2.18 -8.44 -8.78
CA ILE A 169 1.35 -7.23 -8.67
C ILE A 169 -0.02 -7.61 -8.10
N THR A 170 -0.54 -6.78 -7.21
CA THR A 170 -1.88 -6.93 -6.66
C THR A 170 -2.90 -6.15 -7.48
N ASN A 171 -4.10 -6.72 -7.69
CA ASN A 171 -5.30 -5.98 -8.02
C ASN A 171 -6.15 -5.87 -6.74
N ASP A 172 -6.46 -4.66 -6.30
CA ASP A 172 -7.23 -4.44 -5.08
C ASP A 172 -8.73 -4.78 -5.23
N HIS A 173 -9.22 -4.87 -6.48
CA HIS A 173 -10.61 -5.22 -6.81
C HIS A 173 -10.72 -6.03 -8.09
N GLN A 174 -11.76 -6.87 -8.15
CA GLN A 174 -12.16 -7.60 -9.36
C GLN A 174 -12.96 -6.73 -10.34
N TYR A 175 -13.57 -5.64 -9.86
CA TYR A 175 -14.38 -4.75 -10.70
C TYR A 175 -13.87 -3.32 -10.65
N ARG A 176 -13.66 -2.69 -11.81
CA ARG A 176 -13.16 -1.31 -11.93
C ARG A 176 -14.12 -0.28 -11.33
N THR A 177 -15.42 -0.45 -11.53
CA THR A 177 -16.44 0.53 -11.12
C THR A 177 -17.82 -0.13 -10.90
N GLY A 178 -18.75 0.65 -10.36
CA GLY A 178 -20.16 0.29 -10.27
C GLY A 178 -20.57 -0.45 -9.00
N ILE A 179 -21.78 -0.98 -8.99
CA ILE A 179 -22.40 -1.59 -7.80
C ILE A 179 -21.64 -2.82 -7.31
N LYS A 180 -20.98 -3.56 -8.22
CA LYS A 180 -20.19 -4.73 -7.86
C LYS A 180 -18.94 -4.34 -7.09
N ARG A 181 -18.23 -3.27 -7.53
CA ARG A 181 -17.10 -2.72 -6.77
C ARG A 181 -17.52 -2.23 -5.39
N MET A 182 -18.65 -1.51 -5.32
CA MET A 182 -19.19 -1.10 -4.01
C MET A 182 -19.51 -2.30 -3.10
N ALA A 183 -19.98 -3.41 -3.69
CA ALA A 183 -20.21 -4.63 -2.92
C ALA A 183 -18.90 -5.24 -2.39
N GLU A 184 -17.81 -5.22 -3.14
CA GLU A 184 -16.49 -5.63 -2.64
C GLU A 184 -16.10 -4.81 -1.42
N ASP A 185 -16.18 -3.47 -1.50
CA ASP A 185 -15.81 -2.56 -0.41
C ASP A 185 -16.67 -2.78 0.86
N TYR A 186 -18.00 -2.67 0.71
CA TYR A 186 -18.89 -2.64 1.87
C TYR A 186 -19.19 -4.03 2.45
N LEU A 187 -19.23 -5.08 1.61
CA LEU A 187 -19.43 -6.46 2.08
C LEU A 187 -18.12 -7.16 2.46
N GLY A 188 -16.95 -6.57 2.13
CA GLY A 188 -15.63 -7.17 2.35
C GLY A 188 -15.46 -8.46 1.56
N LEU A 189 -15.91 -8.47 0.30
CA LEU A 189 -15.81 -9.66 -0.53
C LEU A 189 -14.36 -9.92 -0.92
N ALA A 190 -13.89 -11.14 -0.70
CA ALA A 190 -12.54 -11.56 -1.03
C ALA A 190 -12.46 -11.96 -2.51
N LEU A 191 -12.46 -10.99 -3.41
CA LEU A 191 -12.46 -11.20 -4.87
C LEU A 191 -11.21 -10.68 -5.57
N SER A 192 -10.36 -9.94 -4.88
CA SER A 192 -9.11 -9.44 -5.44
C SER A 192 -8.04 -10.52 -5.54
N ASP A 193 -7.03 -10.25 -6.34
CA ASP A 193 -6.06 -11.23 -6.80
C ASP A 193 -4.61 -10.72 -6.79
N VAL A 194 -3.69 -11.65 -7.03
CA VAL A 194 -2.28 -11.39 -7.33
C VAL A 194 -1.96 -11.94 -8.71
N LEU A 195 -1.36 -11.12 -9.54
CA LEU A 195 -0.84 -11.51 -10.84
C LEU A 195 0.68 -11.66 -10.78
N PHE A 196 1.20 -12.53 -11.62
CA PHE A 196 2.62 -12.68 -11.91
C PHE A 196 2.87 -12.26 -13.36
N TYR A 197 3.83 -11.35 -13.55
CA TYR A 197 4.35 -10.98 -14.86
C TYR A 197 5.66 -11.72 -15.11
N ASP A 198 5.74 -12.51 -16.17
CA ASP A 198 6.89 -13.33 -16.49
C ASP A 198 7.92 -12.67 -17.44
N GLY A 199 7.66 -11.42 -17.81
CA GLY A 199 8.42 -10.64 -18.80
C GLY A 199 7.67 -10.44 -20.12
N ASP A 200 6.54 -11.13 -20.31
CA ASP A 200 5.72 -11.06 -21.54
C ASP A 200 4.22 -11.05 -21.23
N THR A 201 3.75 -11.91 -20.30
CA THR A 201 2.33 -12.08 -20.00
C THR A 201 2.03 -12.04 -18.51
N PHE A 202 0.78 -11.67 -18.16
CA PHE A 202 0.25 -11.74 -16.81
C PHE A 202 -0.50 -13.05 -16.60
N THR A 203 -0.25 -13.68 -15.46
CA THR A 203 -0.98 -14.86 -14.99
C THR A 203 -1.49 -14.64 -13.58
N GLN A 204 -2.77 -14.92 -13.31
CA GLN A 204 -3.31 -14.91 -11.95
C GLN A 204 -2.73 -16.09 -11.17
N VAL A 205 -2.10 -15.79 -10.02
CA VAL A 205 -1.36 -16.80 -9.21
C VAL A 205 -1.91 -16.95 -7.80
N ALA A 206 -2.72 -15.99 -7.33
CA ALA A 206 -3.51 -16.10 -6.11
C ALA A 206 -4.79 -15.29 -6.24
N ASP A 207 -5.83 -15.68 -5.49
CA ASP A 207 -7.11 -14.99 -5.39
C ASP A 207 -7.70 -15.13 -3.98
N GLY A 208 -8.96 -14.76 -3.80
CA GLY A 208 -9.64 -14.91 -2.52
C GLY A 208 -9.10 -13.93 -1.46
N ILE A 209 -8.70 -12.73 -1.86
CA ILE A 209 -8.18 -11.68 -0.99
C ILE A 209 -9.22 -10.56 -0.87
N ALA A 210 -9.46 -10.05 0.34
CA ALA A 210 -10.34 -8.91 0.54
C ALA A 210 -9.53 -7.61 0.45
N TYR A 211 -9.48 -7.03 -0.75
CA TYR A 211 -8.67 -5.86 -1.07
C TYR A 211 -7.16 -6.21 -1.00
N ALA A 212 -6.58 -6.84 -2.04
CA ALA A 212 -5.14 -7.09 -2.12
C ALA A 212 -4.41 -5.75 -2.36
N ASN A 213 -3.61 -5.34 -1.37
CA ASN A 213 -2.92 -4.05 -1.35
C ASN A 213 -1.39 -4.27 -1.42
N GLY A 214 -0.63 -3.79 -0.45
CA GLY A 214 0.82 -3.91 -0.43
C GLY A 214 1.34 -5.32 -0.62
N ILE A 215 2.41 -5.46 -1.38
CA ILE A 215 3.04 -6.75 -1.67
C ILE A 215 4.55 -6.62 -1.58
N ASN A 216 5.20 -7.52 -0.84
CA ASN A 216 6.66 -7.53 -0.79
C ASN A 216 7.22 -8.95 -0.69
N TYR A 217 8.43 -9.16 -1.21
CA TYR A 217 9.11 -10.44 -1.28
C TYR A 217 10.40 -10.47 -0.49
N HIS A 218 10.46 -11.34 0.51
CA HIS A 218 11.66 -11.59 1.30
C HIS A 218 12.47 -12.76 0.72
N SER A 219 13.47 -12.45 -0.10
CA SER A 219 14.22 -13.44 -0.89
C SER A 219 14.93 -14.50 -0.04
N LYS A 220 15.54 -14.12 1.11
CA LYS A 220 16.25 -15.07 1.98
C LYS A 220 15.32 -16.08 2.66
N MET A 221 14.09 -15.68 2.99
CA MET A 221 13.08 -16.55 3.59
C MET A 221 12.27 -17.31 2.53
N ASN A 222 12.33 -16.88 1.29
CA ASN A 222 11.44 -17.28 0.20
C ASN A 222 9.98 -17.14 0.60
N ARG A 223 9.58 -15.92 1.01
CA ARG A 223 8.22 -15.58 1.42
C ARG A 223 7.75 -14.33 0.72
N LEU A 224 6.54 -14.40 0.19
CA LEU A 224 5.81 -13.27 -0.36
C LEU A 224 4.70 -12.90 0.61
N PHE A 225 4.61 -11.63 0.96
CA PHE A 225 3.62 -11.11 1.89
C PHE A 225 2.66 -10.20 1.12
N VAL A 226 1.36 -10.38 1.33
CA VAL A 226 0.31 -9.56 0.70
C VAL A 226 -0.59 -8.99 1.78
N ALA A 227 -0.67 -7.68 1.86
CA ALA A 227 -1.56 -6.97 2.76
C ALA A 227 -3.01 -7.06 2.26
N SER A 228 -3.93 -7.27 3.19
CA SER A 228 -5.37 -7.27 2.96
C SER A 228 -6.03 -6.32 3.97
N PRO A 229 -6.11 -5.00 3.67
CA PRO A 229 -6.66 -4.02 4.61
C PRO A 229 -8.11 -4.33 4.99
N ARG A 230 -8.93 -4.76 4.04
CA ARG A 230 -10.33 -5.09 4.33
C ARG A 230 -10.49 -6.42 5.09
N GLY A 231 -9.49 -7.31 4.98
CA GLY A 231 -9.41 -8.55 5.74
C GLY A 231 -8.77 -8.38 7.12
N PHE A 232 -8.09 -7.26 7.40
CA PHE A 232 -7.27 -7.04 8.60
C PHE A 232 -6.20 -8.12 8.78
N LEU A 233 -5.57 -8.53 7.69
CA LEU A 233 -4.58 -9.59 7.71
C LEU A 233 -3.46 -9.37 6.67
N VAL A 234 -2.35 -10.07 6.90
CA VAL A 234 -1.29 -10.29 5.90
C VAL A 234 -1.31 -11.75 5.48
N LYS A 235 -1.44 -12.01 4.18
CA LYS A 235 -1.28 -13.35 3.62
C LYS A 235 0.19 -13.65 3.37
N VAL A 236 0.64 -14.84 3.79
CA VAL A 236 2.01 -15.31 3.60
C VAL A 236 2.00 -16.44 2.59
N PHE A 237 2.75 -16.26 1.51
CA PHE A 237 2.90 -17.27 0.46
C PHE A 237 4.35 -17.75 0.36
N GLU A 238 4.51 -18.97 -0.12
CA GLU A 238 5.79 -19.49 -0.63
C GLU A 238 5.76 -19.45 -2.16
N PRO A 239 6.57 -18.57 -2.79
CA PRO A 239 6.62 -18.49 -4.24
C PRO A 239 7.56 -19.53 -4.84
N ASP A 240 7.15 -20.16 -5.94
CA ASP A 240 8.06 -20.70 -6.92
C ASP A 240 8.45 -19.59 -7.89
N VAL A 241 9.59 -18.99 -7.66
CA VAL A 241 10.04 -17.80 -8.45
C VAL A 241 10.30 -18.11 -9.92
N ASN A 242 10.35 -19.38 -10.33
CA ASN A 242 10.53 -19.74 -11.75
C ASN A 242 9.20 -19.76 -12.51
N SER A 243 8.16 -20.30 -11.90
CA SER A 243 6.81 -20.39 -12.48
C SER A 243 5.87 -19.26 -12.04
N GLY A 244 6.25 -18.49 -11.03
CA GLY A 244 5.40 -17.47 -10.41
C GLY A 244 4.32 -18.03 -9.49
N LYS A 245 4.15 -19.36 -9.39
CA LYS A 245 3.11 -19.99 -8.57
C LYS A 245 3.29 -19.62 -7.10
N LEU A 246 2.17 -19.36 -6.40
CA LEU A 246 2.11 -19.06 -4.98
C LEU A 246 1.39 -20.17 -4.22
N ASP A 247 2.05 -20.72 -3.21
CA ASP A 247 1.42 -21.66 -2.27
C ASP A 247 1.16 -20.93 -0.94
N LEU A 248 -0.12 -20.80 -0.53
CA LEU A 248 -0.51 -20.13 0.70
C LEU A 248 0.00 -20.90 1.92
N ILE A 249 0.74 -20.22 2.80
CA ILE A 249 1.28 -20.77 4.03
C ILE A 249 0.36 -20.50 5.21
N GLU A 250 -0.03 -19.23 5.40
CA GLU A 250 -0.93 -18.80 6.48
C GLU A 250 -1.47 -17.38 6.25
N ASP A 251 -2.49 -17.04 7.03
CA ASP A 251 -2.99 -15.69 7.21
C ASP A 251 -2.60 -15.18 8.61
N ILE A 252 -1.99 -13.99 8.68
CA ILE A 252 -1.61 -13.32 9.93
C ILE A 252 -2.68 -12.28 10.24
N ASP A 253 -3.48 -12.49 11.28
CA ASP A 253 -4.46 -11.50 11.76
C ASP A 253 -3.71 -10.32 12.41
N THR A 254 -3.88 -9.14 11.86
CA THR A 254 -3.16 -7.92 12.28
C THR A 254 -4.01 -7.02 13.18
N GLY A 255 -5.33 -7.22 13.23
CA GLY A 255 -6.26 -6.38 13.98
C GLY A 255 -6.36 -4.93 13.47
N THR A 256 -5.78 -4.62 12.31
CA THR A 256 -5.78 -3.30 11.68
C THR A 256 -5.77 -3.42 10.14
N GLY A 257 -6.20 -2.38 9.45
CA GLY A 257 -6.21 -2.33 7.99
C GLY A 257 -4.82 -2.06 7.43
N VAL A 258 -4.05 -3.12 7.23
CA VAL A 258 -2.66 -3.08 6.70
C VAL A 258 -2.61 -2.59 5.26
N ASP A 259 -1.62 -1.75 4.92
CA ASP A 259 -1.45 -1.15 3.61
C ASP A 259 -0.10 -1.62 2.99
N ASN A 260 0.86 -0.78 2.64
CA ASN A 260 2.11 -1.18 2.00
C ASN A 260 3.09 -1.78 2.99
N ILE A 261 3.85 -2.79 2.53
CA ILE A 261 4.75 -3.61 3.35
C ILE A 261 6.19 -3.32 2.96
N GLU A 262 7.03 -2.93 3.94
CA GLU A 262 8.46 -2.74 3.75
C GLU A 262 9.28 -3.56 4.76
N PHE A 263 10.51 -3.91 4.42
CA PHE A 263 11.39 -4.64 5.33
C PHE A 263 12.45 -3.73 5.96
N ASP A 264 12.76 -3.99 7.23
CA ASP A 264 13.97 -3.44 7.84
C ASP A 264 15.21 -4.32 7.57
N THR A 265 16.34 -3.93 8.17
CA THR A 265 17.61 -4.67 8.01
C THR A 265 17.62 -6.03 8.73
N GLN A 266 16.66 -6.27 9.62
CA GLN A 266 16.48 -7.53 10.34
C GLN A 266 15.47 -8.46 9.63
N GLY A 267 14.81 -7.98 8.58
CA GLY A 267 13.79 -8.71 7.82
C GLY A 267 12.40 -8.65 8.44
N ARG A 268 12.17 -7.74 9.42
CA ARG A 268 10.84 -7.51 9.97
C ARG A 268 10.02 -6.65 9.00
N LEU A 269 8.74 -6.92 8.94
CA LEU A 269 7.79 -6.17 8.12
C LEU A 269 7.40 -4.89 8.86
N TRP A 270 7.54 -3.76 8.20
CA TRP A 270 7.03 -2.46 8.63
C TRP A 270 5.86 -2.09 7.74
N ILE A 271 4.71 -1.79 8.32
CA ILE A 271 3.46 -1.64 7.57
C ILE A 271 2.73 -0.39 8.04
N GLY A 272 2.47 0.53 7.11
CA GLY A 272 1.51 1.59 7.33
C GLY A 272 0.10 0.99 7.39
N SER A 273 -0.77 1.54 8.24
CA SER A 273 -2.05 0.89 8.51
C SER A 273 -3.16 1.88 8.83
N HIS A 274 -4.40 1.46 8.55
CA HIS A 274 -5.63 2.19 8.80
C HIS A 274 -6.42 1.52 9.93
N PRO A 275 -6.29 1.94 11.18
CA PRO A 275 -6.94 1.28 12.31
C PRO A 275 -8.47 1.39 12.29
N ASN A 276 -9.03 2.32 11.52
CA ASN A 276 -10.46 2.53 11.33
C ASN A 276 -10.78 2.80 9.85
N LEU A 277 -11.17 1.75 9.11
CA LEU A 277 -11.46 1.85 7.68
C LEU A 277 -12.69 2.70 7.34
N MET A 278 -13.66 2.82 8.26
CA MET A 278 -14.83 3.69 8.03
C MET A 278 -14.42 5.17 8.09
N HIS A 279 -13.54 5.53 9.02
CA HIS A 279 -12.98 6.87 9.09
C HIS A 279 -12.06 7.15 7.90
N PHE A 280 -11.18 6.20 7.56
CA PHE A 280 -10.36 6.26 6.36
C PHE A 280 -11.20 6.52 5.09
N THR A 281 -12.28 5.76 4.90
CA THR A 281 -13.17 5.93 3.74
C THR A 281 -13.79 7.33 3.71
N SER A 282 -14.21 7.84 4.88
CA SER A 282 -14.76 9.20 4.99
C SER A 282 -13.72 10.26 4.61
N TYR A 283 -12.49 10.11 5.07
CA TYR A 283 -11.35 10.95 4.70
C TYR A 283 -11.04 10.87 3.21
N ALA A 284 -10.90 9.66 2.66
CA ALA A 284 -10.63 9.43 1.24
C ALA A 284 -11.73 9.98 0.30
N MET A 285 -12.95 10.15 0.80
CA MET A 285 -14.06 10.80 0.10
C MET A 285 -14.12 12.33 0.33
N GLY A 286 -13.21 12.91 1.11
CA GLY A 286 -13.23 14.33 1.47
C GLY A 286 -14.37 14.72 2.40
N LYS A 287 -14.92 13.77 3.18
CA LYS A 287 -16.00 14.00 4.16
C LYS A 287 -15.48 14.16 5.59
N ALA A 288 -14.23 13.79 5.83
CA ALA A 288 -13.50 14.02 7.07
C ALA A 288 -12.19 14.72 6.74
N ASP A 289 -11.74 15.60 7.63
CA ASP A 289 -10.51 16.38 7.46
C ASP A 289 -9.25 15.56 7.76
N THR A 290 -9.36 14.55 8.61
CA THR A 290 -8.25 13.67 9.03
C THR A 290 -8.67 12.21 9.02
N SER A 291 -7.71 11.31 9.14
CA SER A 291 -7.91 9.88 9.37
C SER A 291 -6.86 9.36 10.34
N PRO A 292 -7.22 8.48 11.28
CA PRO A 292 -6.24 7.81 12.12
C PRO A 292 -5.20 7.07 11.30
N SER A 293 -3.98 7.04 11.82
CA SER A 293 -2.80 6.39 11.26
C SER A 293 -2.17 5.44 12.27
N GLU A 294 -1.61 4.35 11.77
CA GLU A 294 -0.88 3.39 12.59
C GLU A 294 0.31 2.82 11.80
N VAL A 295 1.40 2.52 12.49
CA VAL A 295 2.48 1.69 11.95
C VAL A 295 2.64 0.48 12.84
N ILE A 296 2.58 -0.70 12.24
CA ILE A 296 2.86 -1.96 12.92
C ILE A 296 4.14 -2.59 12.41
N ILE A 297 4.76 -3.39 13.27
CA ILE A 297 5.88 -4.26 12.93
C ILE A 297 5.42 -5.70 13.08
N ILE A 298 5.70 -6.53 12.07
CA ILE A 298 5.57 -7.99 12.19
C ILE A 298 6.97 -8.60 12.13
N ASP A 299 7.36 -9.25 13.23
CA ASP A 299 8.57 -10.09 13.28
C ASP A 299 8.18 -11.53 12.95
N TYR A 300 8.31 -11.88 11.67
CA TYR A 300 7.93 -13.18 11.13
C TYR A 300 9.12 -14.12 11.07
N GLN A 301 9.06 -15.25 11.77
CA GLN A 301 10.12 -16.25 11.78
C GLN A 301 9.77 -17.49 10.93
N SER A 302 8.54 -17.97 11.07
CA SER A 302 8.01 -19.12 10.33
C SER A 302 6.50 -19.23 10.56
N LYS A 303 5.85 -20.18 9.91
CA LYS A 303 4.42 -20.44 10.11
C LYS A 303 4.08 -20.54 11.60
N SER A 304 3.09 -19.75 12.03
CA SER A 304 2.60 -19.65 13.42
C SER A 304 3.67 -19.18 14.43
N SER A 305 4.80 -18.64 13.96
CA SER A 305 5.87 -18.09 14.81
C SER A 305 6.17 -16.66 14.38
N TYR A 306 5.44 -15.72 14.92
CA TYR A 306 5.56 -14.28 14.67
C TYR A 306 5.09 -13.47 15.87
N SER A 307 5.50 -12.22 15.94
CA SER A 307 4.94 -11.22 16.85
C SER A 307 4.50 -9.98 16.07
N ILE A 308 3.53 -9.26 16.62
CA ILE A 308 3.01 -8.02 16.07
C ILE A 308 3.11 -6.93 17.14
N GLU A 309 3.63 -5.77 16.76
CA GLU A 309 3.76 -4.61 17.63
C GLU A 309 3.25 -3.37 16.92
N SER A 310 2.41 -2.56 17.58
CA SER A 310 2.03 -1.22 17.13
C SER A 310 3.06 -0.24 17.70
N VAL A 311 3.85 0.40 16.84
CA VAL A 311 4.97 1.27 17.23
C VAL A 311 4.68 2.76 17.06
N PHE A 312 3.65 3.10 16.29
CA PHE A 312 3.22 4.47 16.04
C PHE A 312 1.70 4.48 15.90
N GLU A 313 1.03 5.35 16.65
CA GLU A 313 -0.40 5.62 16.51
C GLU A 313 -0.63 7.12 16.51
N ASP A 314 -1.51 7.60 15.62
CA ASP A 314 -1.88 9.01 15.50
C ASP A 314 -3.38 9.15 15.18
N THR A 315 -4.04 10.07 15.84
CA THR A 315 -5.44 10.43 15.55
C THR A 315 -5.64 11.10 14.19
N GLY A 316 -4.56 11.41 13.48
CA GLY A 316 -4.54 12.15 12.21
C GLY A 316 -4.05 13.59 12.34
N GLU A 317 -3.52 13.96 13.52
CA GLU A 317 -3.00 15.32 13.77
C GLU A 317 -1.62 15.54 13.13
N ASN A 318 -0.74 14.54 13.21
CA ASN A 318 0.59 14.62 12.60
C ASN A 318 0.58 14.08 11.17
N ILE A 319 -0.10 12.96 10.94
CA ILE A 319 -0.27 12.34 9.63
C ILE A 319 -1.63 11.62 9.55
N SER A 320 -2.32 11.77 8.43
CA SER A 320 -3.59 11.11 8.18
C SER A 320 -3.44 9.98 7.19
N ALA A 321 -4.03 8.81 7.52
CA ALA A 321 -4.09 7.65 6.63
C ALA A 321 -2.70 7.19 6.15
N SER A 322 -1.86 6.77 7.11
CA SER A 322 -0.53 6.23 6.82
C SER A 322 -0.60 4.97 5.95
N THR A 323 0.20 4.92 4.89
CA THR A 323 0.20 3.84 3.90
C THR A 323 1.44 2.96 3.96
N VAL A 324 2.59 3.53 4.26
CA VAL A 324 3.89 2.87 4.23
C VAL A 324 4.78 3.40 5.35
N ALA A 325 5.69 2.57 5.86
CA ALA A 325 6.69 2.99 6.82
C ALA A 325 8.05 2.34 6.53
N ILE A 326 9.11 3.14 6.41
CA ILE A 326 10.46 2.64 6.19
C ILE A 326 11.41 3.13 7.29
N PRO A 327 11.97 2.22 8.12
CA PRO A 327 13.00 2.59 9.08
C PRO A 327 14.38 2.68 8.41
N PHE A 328 15.10 3.77 8.73
CA PHE A 328 16.49 3.95 8.29
C PHE A 328 17.26 4.87 9.26
N ASN A 329 18.37 4.38 9.83
CA ASN A 329 19.28 5.13 10.70
C ASN A 329 18.58 5.89 11.85
N GLY A 330 17.72 5.21 12.60
CA GLY A 330 17.00 5.78 13.76
C GLY A 330 15.82 6.67 13.39
N LYS A 331 15.49 6.79 12.10
CA LYS A 331 14.32 7.50 11.58
C LYS A 331 13.37 6.54 10.92
N VAL A 332 12.09 6.87 10.94
CA VAL A 332 11.05 6.17 10.18
C VAL A 332 10.38 7.17 9.24
N TYR A 333 10.41 6.86 7.95
CA TYR A 333 9.73 7.64 6.92
C TYR A 333 8.35 7.05 6.72
N ILE A 334 7.30 7.86 6.93
CA ILE A 334 5.91 7.39 6.90
C ILE A 334 5.17 8.13 5.78
N GLY A 335 4.66 7.35 4.83
CA GLY A 335 3.85 7.84 3.73
C GLY A 335 2.36 7.89 4.08
N ASN A 336 1.56 8.45 3.15
CA ASN A 336 0.12 8.65 3.35
C ASN A 336 -0.65 8.76 2.03
N VAL A 337 -1.97 8.59 2.10
CA VAL A 337 -2.84 8.63 0.91
C VAL A 337 -2.99 10.03 0.31
N MET A 338 -3.18 11.09 1.13
CA MET A 338 -3.63 12.41 0.64
C MET A 338 -3.06 13.61 1.38
N ASP A 339 -2.33 13.44 2.48
CA ASP A 339 -1.70 14.56 3.18
C ASP A 339 -0.67 15.26 2.31
N ASP A 340 -0.31 16.47 2.68
CA ASP A 340 0.64 17.32 1.96
C ASP A 340 2.10 17.11 2.38
N LYS A 341 2.41 15.98 3.03
CA LYS A 341 3.71 15.71 3.64
C LYS A 341 4.13 14.24 3.53
N LEU A 342 5.42 14.00 3.55
CA LEU A 342 6.06 12.75 4.01
C LEU A 342 6.50 12.99 5.44
N LEU A 343 5.99 12.22 6.40
CA LEU A 343 6.36 12.34 7.80
C LEU A 343 7.69 11.63 8.07
N VAL A 344 8.53 12.22 8.92
CA VAL A 344 9.74 11.59 9.45
C VAL A 344 9.60 11.54 10.96
N TRP A 345 9.60 10.35 11.53
CA TRP A 345 9.57 10.11 12.96
C TRP A 345 10.93 9.61 13.43
N GLU A 346 11.48 10.26 14.46
CA GLU A 346 12.69 9.87 15.16
C GLU A 346 12.30 9.36 16.56
N SER A 347 12.37 8.04 16.78
CA SER A 347 12.09 7.45 18.09
C SER A 347 13.22 7.78 19.09
N ASN A 348 12.85 7.97 20.36
CA ASN A 348 13.83 8.21 21.44
C ASN A 348 14.72 6.99 21.69
#